data_a41c778d22bd1abd839909b35ac4d83b
#
_entry.id   a41c778d22bd1abd839909b35ac4d83b
#
_cell.length_a   1.000
_cell.length_b   1.000
_cell.length_c   1.000
_cell.angle_alpha   90.00
_cell.angle_beta   90.00
_cell.angle_gamma   90.00
#
_symmetry.space_group_name_H-M   'P 1'
#
loop_
_entity.id
_entity.type
_entity.pdbx_description
1 polymer ?
#
loop_
_entity_poly.entity_id
_entity_poly.type
_entity_poly.pdbx_seq_one_letter_code
_entity_poly.pdbx_strand_id
1 'polypeptide(L)'
;VYYIADAEQEKGYPTYEMLVEQNIKRLLTVPLKKNGKVTGFIGVDNPKVHFDDATLLLSLQYFIVNSQSSQRQQERLQFLSFRDMLTGLYNRNKYMKVLETFEKYPVCDTGVAYIDLNGLKQINDNLGHEAGDRLLCDAAKEILRTFPENSYRIGGDEFVIILPESGKAEFEEQMEQVQEDLKQAHISYSMGLEWKKEGMLESMLKAAEQRMYAEKNAYYKLRGRDRRCPERSV
;
A
#
# COMPACT_ATOMS: atom_id res chain seq x y z
N VAL A 1 -24.79 6.76 28.66
CA VAL A 1 -25.56 5.53 28.95
C VAL A 1 -27.00 5.78 28.57
N TYR A 2 -27.59 4.88 27.86
CA TYR A 2 -29.02 4.89 27.53
C TYR A 2 -29.61 3.58 28.03
N TYR A 3 -30.69 3.68 28.78
CA TYR A 3 -31.34 2.54 29.41
C TYR A 3 -32.84 2.57 29.14
N ILE A 4 -33.38 1.47 28.62
CA ILE A 4 -34.80 1.22 28.43
C ILE A 4 -35.22 0.10 29.41
N ALA A 5 -35.99 0.46 30.42
CA ALA A 5 -36.47 -0.47 31.43
C ALA A 5 -37.63 -1.37 30.91
N ASP A 6 -38.42 -0.83 29.99
CA ASP A 6 -39.54 -1.48 29.36
C ASP A 6 -39.75 -0.88 27.96
N ALA A 7 -39.63 -1.70 26.92
CA ALA A 7 -39.77 -1.27 25.53
C ALA A 7 -41.16 -0.69 25.20
N GLU A 8 -42.21 -1.11 25.92
CA GLU A 8 -43.58 -0.59 25.75
C GLU A 8 -43.68 0.92 26.06
N GLN A 9 -42.76 1.46 26.88
CA GLN A 9 -42.69 2.89 27.18
C GLN A 9 -42.13 3.71 26.01
N GLU A 10 -41.46 3.07 25.08
CA GLU A 10 -40.93 3.69 23.86
C GLU A 10 -41.95 3.77 22.71
N LYS A 11 -43.17 3.31 22.93
CA LYS A 11 -44.26 3.34 21.94
C LYS A 11 -44.50 4.76 21.42
N GLY A 12 -44.35 4.95 20.13
CA GLY A 12 -44.46 6.25 19.48
C GLY A 12 -43.10 6.91 19.16
N TYR A 13 -41.97 6.34 19.59
CA TYR A 13 -40.64 6.74 19.18
C TYR A 13 -40.14 5.85 18.03
N PRO A 14 -39.26 6.37 17.14
CA PRO A 14 -38.73 5.59 15.99
C PRO A 14 -38.01 4.30 16.38
N THR A 15 -37.49 4.22 17.60
CA THR A 15 -36.78 3.07 18.15
C THR A 15 -37.68 1.91 18.49
N TYR A 16 -39.00 2.14 18.70
CA TYR A 16 -39.94 1.13 19.18
C TYR A 16 -40.07 -0.05 18.20
N GLU A 17 -40.22 0.22 16.91
CA GLU A 17 -40.38 -0.84 15.89
C GLU A 17 -39.18 -1.77 15.87
N MET A 18 -37.96 -1.21 15.94
CA MET A 18 -36.71 -1.97 15.99
C MET A 18 -36.64 -2.87 17.26
N LEU A 19 -37.05 -2.33 18.41
CA LEU A 19 -37.06 -3.12 19.66
C LEU A 19 -38.04 -4.30 19.59
N VAL A 20 -39.23 -4.07 19.01
CA VAL A 20 -40.24 -5.11 18.85
C VAL A 20 -39.80 -6.19 17.85
N GLU A 21 -39.26 -5.80 16.69
CA GLU A 21 -38.78 -6.74 15.69
C GLU A 21 -37.67 -7.66 16.23
N GLN A 22 -36.80 -7.14 17.09
CA GLN A 22 -35.69 -7.88 17.72
C GLN A 22 -36.09 -8.56 19.04
N ASN A 23 -37.36 -8.47 19.44
CA ASN A 23 -37.86 -9.01 20.72
C ASN A 23 -37.09 -8.47 21.95
N ILE A 24 -36.72 -7.19 21.90
CA ILE A 24 -35.98 -6.49 22.98
C ILE A 24 -37.04 -5.87 23.91
N LYS A 25 -37.08 -6.33 25.15
CA LYS A 25 -37.95 -5.80 26.20
C LYS A 25 -37.25 -4.79 27.09
N ARG A 26 -35.94 -4.97 27.25
CA ARG A 26 -35.04 -4.10 28.02
C ARG A 26 -33.76 -3.90 27.26
N LEU A 27 -33.19 -2.73 27.37
CA LEU A 27 -31.93 -2.41 26.69
C LEU A 27 -31.06 -1.55 27.61
N LEU A 28 -29.81 -1.97 27.78
CA LEU A 28 -28.77 -1.14 28.37
C LEU A 28 -27.70 -0.90 27.34
N THR A 29 -27.44 0.36 26.97
CA THR A 29 -26.47 0.67 25.91
C THR A 29 -25.61 1.89 26.25
N VAL A 30 -24.38 1.87 25.75
CA VAL A 30 -23.43 2.99 25.81
C VAL A 30 -22.97 3.37 24.41
N PRO A 31 -22.88 4.69 24.10
CA PRO A 31 -22.46 5.11 22.77
C PRO A 31 -20.94 4.97 22.61
N LEU A 32 -20.51 4.43 21.47
CA LEU A 32 -19.12 4.50 21.04
C LEU A 32 -18.88 5.90 20.44
N LYS A 33 -18.02 6.69 21.07
CA LYS A 33 -17.73 8.08 20.63
C LYS A 33 -16.31 8.19 20.06
N LYS A 34 -16.21 8.87 18.92
CA LYS A 34 -14.94 9.26 18.32
C LYS A 34 -14.94 10.77 18.05
N ASN A 35 -13.96 11.48 18.61
CA ASN A 35 -13.86 12.96 18.49
C ASN A 35 -15.17 13.68 18.86
N GLY A 36 -15.84 13.23 19.92
CA GLY A 36 -17.11 13.78 20.39
C GLY A 36 -18.35 13.35 19.59
N LYS A 37 -18.20 12.68 18.45
CA LYS A 37 -19.30 12.17 17.62
C LYS A 37 -19.59 10.70 17.94
N VAL A 38 -20.87 10.35 18.02
CA VAL A 38 -21.31 8.96 18.18
C VAL A 38 -21.10 8.23 16.85
N THR A 39 -20.35 7.12 16.89
CA THR A 39 -20.02 6.27 15.72
C THR A 39 -20.70 4.89 15.79
N GLY A 40 -21.29 4.55 16.93
CA GLY A 40 -21.95 3.28 17.15
C GLY A 40 -22.39 3.16 18.61
N PHE A 41 -22.90 2.00 18.95
CA PHE A 41 -23.34 1.66 20.30
C PHE A 41 -22.86 0.25 20.67
N ILE A 42 -22.69 0.02 21.97
CA ILE A 42 -22.53 -1.31 22.53
C ILE A 42 -23.59 -1.48 23.61
N GLY A 43 -24.28 -2.59 23.61
CA GLY A 43 -25.40 -2.80 24.54
C GLY A 43 -25.61 -4.25 24.92
N VAL A 44 -26.50 -4.45 25.85
CA VAL A 44 -27.02 -5.75 26.29
C VAL A 44 -28.54 -5.71 26.19
N ASP A 45 -29.05 -6.67 25.44
CA ASP A 45 -30.50 -6.89 25.25
C ASP A 45 -31.03 -7.80 26.33
N ASN A 46 -32.19 -7.43 26.87
CA ASN A 46 -32.92 -8.21 27.87
C ASN A 46 -32.03 -8.66 29.06
N PRO A 47 -31.25 -7.75 29.70
CA PRO A 47 -30.41 -8.11 30.83
C PRO A 47 -31.28 -8.69 31.96
N LYS A 48 -30.83 -9.82 32.56
CA LYS A 48 -31.57 -10.51 33.64
C LYS A 48 -31.18 -10.01 35.02
N VAL A 49 -29.95 -9.53 35.17
CA VAL A 49 -29.38 -9.00 36.41
C VAL A 49 -28.59 -7.74 36.11
N HIS A 50 -28.42 -6.87 37.10
CA HIS A 50 -27.60 -5.64 36.95
C HIS A 50 -27.98 -4.77 35.74
N PHE A 51 -29.28 -4.71 35.46
CA PHE A 51 -29.79 -4.05 34.26
C PHE A 51 -29.69 -2.51 34.30
N ASP A 52 -29.30 -1.93 35.42
CA ASP A 52 -29.02 -0.50 35.67
C ASP A 52 -27.52 -0.18 35.79
N ASP A 53 -26.66 -1.21 35.83
CA ASP A 53 -25.20 -1.05 35.98
C ASP A 53 -24.48 -1.14 34.61
N ALA A 54 -24.05 -0.01 34.10
CA ALA A 54 -23.32 0.11 32.85
C ALA A 54 -21.80 -0.05 32.98
N THR A 55 -21.27 -0.35 34.17
CA THR A 55 -19.82 -0.36 34.45
C THR A 55 -19.07 -1.27 33.49
N LEU A 56 -19.58 -2.48 33.23
CA LEU A 56 -18.98 -3.42 32.28
C LEU A 56 -18.99 -2.88 30.85
N LEU A 57 -20.12 -2.29 30.42
CA LEU A 57 -20.25 -1.72 29.06
C LEU A 57 -19.33 -0.51 28.89
N LEU A 58 -19.19 0.33 29.91
CA LEU A 58 -18.25 1.46 29.89
C LEU A 58 -16.80 0.99 29.81
N SER A 59 -16.46 -0.08 30.53
CA SER A 59 -15.13 -0.69 30.44
C SER A 59 -14.85 -1.29 29.05
N LEU A 60 -15.82 -1.99 28.46
CA LEU A 60 -15.74 -2.50 27.10
C LEU A 60 -15.68 -1.37 26.07
N GLN A 61 -16.48 -0.31 26.23
CA GLN A 61 -16.41 0.90 25.40
C GLN A 61 -15.00 1.48 25.38
N TYR A 62 -14.41 1.67 26.57
CA TYR A 62 -13.03 2.18 26.69
C TYR A 62 -12.02 1.28 25.98
N PHE A 63 -12.13 -0.02 26.19
CA PHE A 63 -11.25 -1.01 25.54
C PHE A 63 -11.38 -0.98 24.01
N ILE A 64 -12.61 -0.99 23.47
CA ILE A 64 -12.88 -1.00 22.03
C ILE A 64 -12.35 0.30 21.39
N VAL A 65 -12.64 1.46 21.97
CA VAL A 65 -12.21 2.76 21.42
C VAL A 65 -10.68 2.87 21.42
N ASN A 66 -10.03 2.43 22.49
CA ASN A 66 -8.56 2.49 22.59
C ASN A 66 -7.87 1.46 21.69
N SER A 67 -8.42 0.25 21.57
CA SER A 67 -7.90 -0.77 20.66
C SER A 67 -7.95 -0.31 19.20
N GLN A 68 -9.07 0.26 18.76
CA GLN A 68 -9.19 0.82 17.41
C GLN A 68 -8.24 2.00 17.17
N SER A 69 -8.02 2.84 18.18
CA SER A 69 -7.08 3.97 18.09
C SER A 69 -5.63 3.47 17.96
N SER A 70 -5.24 2.50 18.77
CA SER A 70 -3.91 1.89 18.75
C SER A 70 -3.62 1.18 17.42
N GLN A 71 -4.59 0.43 16.91
CA GLN A 71 -4.45 -0.25 15.61
C GLN A 71 -4.24 0.76 14.47
N ARG A 72 -5.02 1.83 14.42
CA ARG A 72 -4.86 2.89 13.40
C ARG A 72 -3.53 3.62 13.51
N GLN A 73 -3.04 3.86 14.72
CA GLN A 73 -1.70 4.44 14.92
C GLN A 73 -0.62 3.49 14.39
N GLN A 74 -0.75 2.20 14.65
CA GLN A 74 0.17 1.20 14.15
C GLN A 74 0.15 1.09 12.63
N GLU A 75 -1.04 1.06 12.00
CA GLU A 75 -1.22 1.09 10.55
C GLU A 75 -0.60 2.35 9.93
N ARG A 76 -0.81 3.52 10.56
CA ARG A 76 -0.21 4.78 10.12
C ARG A 76 1.32 4.78 10.23
N LEU A 77 1.86 4.26 11.33
CA LEU A 77 3.30 4.11 11.51
C LEU A 77 3.89 3.14 10.48
N GLN A 78 3.20 2.03 10.20
CA GLN A 78 3.61 1.08 9.15
C GLN A 78 3.56 1.74 7.77
N PHE A 79 2.50 2.49 7.46
CA PHE A 79 2.38 3.22 6.19
C PHE A 79 3.56 4.20 6.02
N LEU A 80 3.83 5.04 7.02
CA LEU A 80 4.95 5.99 6.99
C LEU A 80 6.31 5.31 6.93
N SER A 81 6.44 4.11 7.52
CA SER A 81 7.69 3.33 7.53
C SER A 81 7.95 2.60 6.21
N PHE A 82 6.90 2.24 5.42
CA PHE A 82 7.03 1.36 4.26
C PHE A 82 6.60 1.98 2.94
N ARG A 83 6.08 3.20 2.91
CA ARG A 83 5.74 3.89 1.65
C ARG A 83 6.76 5.00 1.35
N ASP A 84 7.03 5.21 0.08
CA ASP A 84 7.76 6.37 -0.42
C ASP A 84 6.82 7.57 -0.47
N MET A 85 7.16 8.63 0.24
CA MET A 85 6.26 9.78 0.43
C MET A 85 6.05 10.61 -0.84
N LEU A 86 6.94 10.52 -1.81
CA LEU A 86 6.80 11.21 -3.09
C LEU A 86 5.89 10.43 -4.04
N THR A 87 6.12 9.14 -4.17
CA THR A 87 5.50 8.31 -5.23
C THR A 87 4.34 7.45 -4.75
N GLY A 88 4.21 7.19 -3.44
CA GLY A 88 3.21 6.30 -2.87
C GLY A 88 3.52 4.81 -3.02
N LEU A 89 4.53 4.42 -3.78
CA LEU A 89 5.05 3.06 -3.88
C LEU A 89 5.58 2.57 -2.54
N TYR A 90 5.81 1.27 -2.39
CA TYR A 90 6.62 0.81 -1.27
C TYR A 90 8.04 1.36 -1.36
N ASN A 91 8.62 1.70 -0.21
CA ASN A 91 9.97 2.23 -0.12
C ASN A 91 11.03 1.12 0.01
N ARG A 92 12.29 1.52 0.01
CA ARG A 92 13.43 0.62 0.19
C ARG A 92 13.36 -0.24 1.45
N ASN A 93 12.82 0.28 2.55
CA ASN A 93 12.70 -0.50 3.80
C ASN A 93 11.74 -1.68 3.62
N LYS A 94 10.61 -1.50 2.96
CA LYS A 94 9.68 -2.58 2.63
C LYS A 94 10.31 -3.60 1.69
N TYR A 95 11.02 -3.13 0.66
CA TYR A 95 11.77 -3.98 -0.27
C TYR A 95 12.78 -4.87 0.46
N MET A 96 13.62 -4.31 1.33
CA MET A 96 14.59 -5.07 2.11
C MET A 96 13.92 -6.12 3.00
N LYS A 97 12.79 -5.78 3.62
CA LYS A 97 12.03 -6.74 4.43
C LYS A 97 11.47 -7.91 3.60
N VAL A 98 11.07 -7.66 2.36
CA VAL A 98 10.65 -8.73 1.43
C VAL A 98 11.83 -9.63 1.09
N LEU A 99 13.00 -9.07 0.79
CA LEU A 99 14.21 -9.85 0.53
C LEU A 99 14.58 -10.75 1.73
N GLU A 100 14.59 -10.21 2.95
CA GLU A 100 14.85 -10.97 4.18
C GLU A 100 13.88 -12.15 4.35
N THR A 101 12.60 -11.94 3.99
CA THR A 101 11.56 -12.99 4.10
C THR A 101 11.86 -14.18 3.18
N PHE A 102 12.39 -13.91 1.99
CA PHE A 102 12.66 -14.94 0.95
C PHE A 102 14.14 -15.30 0.82
N GLU A 103 14.99 -14.87 1.77
CA GLU A 103 16.44 -15.13 1.71
C GLU A 103 16.80 -16.63 1.70
N LYS A 104 16.05 -17.43 2.46
CA LYS A 104 16.38 -18.83 2.74
C LYS A 104 15.60 -19.84 1.89
N TYR A 105 14.54 -19.41 1.24
CA TYR A 105 13.64 -20.29 0.53
C TYR A 105 13.43 -19.81 -0.90
N PRO A 106 13.39 -20.72 -1.88
CA PRO A 106 13.04 -20.35 -3.24
C PRO A 106 11.60 -19.82 -3.29
N VAL A 107 11.37 -18.87 -4.19
CA VAL A 107 10.04 -18.41 -4.58
C VAL A 107 9.55 -19.24 -5.76
N CYS A 108 8.23 -19.44 -5.83
CA CYS A 108 7.59 -20.18 -6.91
C CYS A 108 6.75 -19.25 -7.78
N ASP A 109 6.64 -19.59 -9.08
CA ASP A 109 5.82 -18.87 -10.07
C ASP A 109 5.90 -17.35 -9.88
N THR A 110 7.13 -16.82 -9.88
CA THR A 110 7.40 -15.43 -9.52
C THR A 110 8.02 -14.67 -10.68
N GLY A 111 7.47 -13.49 -10.96
CA GLY A 111 8.04 -12.50 -11.88
C GLY A 111 8.68 -11.34 -11.12
N VAL A 112 9.80 -10.84 -11.63
CA VAL A 112 10.44 -9.62 -11.12
C VAL A 112 10.79 -8.68 -12.27
N ALA A 113 10.64 -7.37 -12.03
CA ALA A 113 11.09 -6.34 -12.94
C ALA A 113 11.98 -5.34 -12.21
N TYR A 114 13.03 -4.90 -12.88
CA TYR A 114 13.87 -3.81 -12.44
C TYR A 114 13.75 -2.67 -13.46
N ILE A 115 13.40 -1.47 -13.02
CA ILE A 115 13.09 -0.31 -13.88
C ILE A 115 13.93 0.87 -13.42
N ASP A 116 14.49 1.59 -14.35
CA ASP A 116 15.26 2.81 -14.11
C ASP A 116 14.83 3.91 -15.09
N LEU A 117 14.48 5.10 -14.59
CA LEU A 117 14.06 6.21 -15.45
C LEU A 117 15.26 6.87 -16.10
N ASN A 118 15.19 6.99 -17.43
CA ASN A 118 16.27 7.59 -18.19
C ASN A 118 16.21 9.11 -18.14
N GLY A 119 17.35 9.74 -17.87
CA GLY A 119 17.50 11.19 -18.01
C GLY A 119 16.98 12.02 -16.84
N LEU A 120 16.61 11.42 -15.70
CA LEU A 120 16.14 12.18 -14.52
C LEU A 120 17.11 13.28 -14.10
N LYS A 121 18.42 12.99 -14.07
CA LYS A 121 19.44 14.00 -13.75
C LYS A 121 19.38 15.20 -14.72
N GLN A 122 19.22 14.97 -16.01
CA GLN A 122 19.15 16.04 -17.00
C GLN A 122 17.89 16.89 -16.84
N ILE A 123 16.77 16.26 -16.48
CA ILE A 123 15.52 16.97 -16.20
C ILE A 123 15.71 17.86 -14.97
N ASN A 124 16.32 17.32 -13.90
CA ASN A 124 16.63 18.09 -12.70
C ASN A 124 17.56 19.28 -13.00
N ASP A 125 18.64 19.04 -13.76
CA ASP A 125 19.62 20.06 -14.08
C ASP A 125 19.05 21.16 -15.01
N ASN A 126 18.13 20.82 -15.92
CA ASN A 126 17.57 21.77 -16.89
C ASN A 126 16.27 22.44 -16.43
N LEU A 127 15.41 21.73 -15.69
CA LEU A 127 14.05 22.15 -15.35
C LEU A 127 13.78 22.21 -13.84
N GLY A 128 14.79 21.87 -13.02
CA GLY A 128 14.69 21.88 -11.56
C GLY A 128 14.12 20.59 -10.98
N HIS A 129 14.33 20.41 -9.67
CA HIS A 129 13.93 19.20 -8.93
C HIS A 129 12.42 18.93 -8.97
N GLU A 130 11.58 19.96 -9.00
CA GLU A 130 10.12 19.78 -9.11
C GLU A 130 9.70 19.07 -10.41
N ALA A 131 10.46 19.29 -11.52
CA ALA A 131 10.18 18.58 -12.76
C ALA A 131 10.60 17.11 -12.69
N GLY A 132 11.71 16.81 -12.01
CA GLY A 132 12.13 15.44 -11.74
C GLY A 132 11.16 14.71 -10.81
N ASP A 133 10.67 15.39 -9.77
CA ASP A 133 9.67 14.85 -8.85
C ASP A 133 8.35 14.52 -9.59
N ARG A 134 7.91 15.38 -10.49
CA ARG A 134 6.75 15.10 -11.36
C ARG A 134 6.99 13.85 -12.22
N LEU A 135 8.15 13.73 -12.87
CA LEU A 135 8.48 12.54 -13.66
C LEU A 135 8.40 11.25 -12.83
N LEU A 136 8.95 11.29 -11.60
CA LEU A 136 8.91 10.17 -10.67
C LEU A 136 7.48 9.80 -10.26
N CYS A 137 6.66 10.81 -9.97
CA CYS A 137 5.24 10.62 -9.63
C CYS A 137 4.43 10.06 -10.80
N ASP A 138 4.65 10.56 -12.01
CA ASP A 138 3.96 10.10 -13.22
C ASP A 138 4.33 8.63 -13.53
N ALA A 139 5.63 8.27 -13.45
CA ALA A 139 6.06 6.89 -13.62
C ALA A 139 5.44 5.96 -12.56
N ALA A 140 5.47 6.38 -11.30
CA ALA A 140 4.90 5.62 -10.20
C ALA A 140 3.39 5.40 -10.37
N LYS A 141 2.67 6.40 -10.85
CA LYS A 141 1.23 6.32 -11.10
C LYS A 141 0.89 5.25 -12.13
N GLU A 142 1.66 5.17 -13.23
CA GLU A 142 1.44 4.14 -14.25
C GLU A 142 1.77 2.74 -13.72
N ILE A 143 2.85 2.59 -12.95
CA ILE A 143 3.21 1.32 -12.29
C ILE A 143 2.12 0.89 -11.28
N LEU A 144 1.60 1.82 -10.46
CA LEU A 144 0.60 1.53 -9.44
C LEU A 144 -0.74 1.05 -10.00
N ARG A 145 -1.09 1.41 -11.23
CA ARG A 145 -2.34 0.95 -11.88
C ARG A 145 -2.37 -0.57 -11.99
N THR A 146 -1.24 -1.17 -12.31
CA THR A 146 -1.12 -2.62 -12.50
C THR A 146 -0.62 -3.31 -11.23
N PHE A 147 0.31 -2.70 -10.49
CA PHE A 147 1.00 -3.31 -9.35
C PHE A 147 0.89 -2.48 -8.05
N PRO A 148 -0.30 -2.28 -7.47
CA PRO A 148 -0.50 -1.41 -6.30
C PRO A 148 0.21 -1.89 -5.03
N GLU A 149 0.39 -3.22 -4.88
CA GLU A 149 0.95 -3.83 -3.67
C GLU A 149 2.28 -4.58 -3.93
N ASN A 150 2.79 -4.55 -5.17
CA ASN A 150 3.95 -5.34 -5.57
C ASN A 150 5.06 -4.48 -6.19
N SER A 151 4.99 -3.16 -6.02
CA SER A 151 5.93 -2.20 -6.60
C SER A 151 6.65 -1.38 -5.55
N TYR A 152 7.94 -1.17 -5.76
CA TYR A 152 8.88 -0.59 -4.82
C TYR A 152 9.71 0.51 -5.50
N ARG A 153 9.92 1.63 -4.81
CA ARG A 153 10.97 2.59 -5.16
C ARG A 153 12.16 2.37 -4.24
N ILE A 154 13.30 1.96 -4.82
CA ILE A 154 14.47 1.53 -4.06
C ILE A 154 15.64 2.51 -4.13
N GLY A 155 15.61 3.42 -5.09
CA GLY A 155 16.63 4.45 -5.33
C GLY A 155 15.99 5.74 -5.83
N GLY A 156 16.81 6.67 -6.31
CA GLY A 156 16.35 7.95 -6.85
C GLY A 156 15.39 7.76 -8.03
N ASP A 157 15.86 7.04 -9.07
CA ASP A 157 15.18 6.74 -10.33
C ASP A 157 14.89 5.25 -10.53
N GLU A 158 15.09 4.42 -9.48
CA GLU A 158 15.01 2.97 -9.56
C GLU A 158 13.73 2.43 -8.92
N PHE A 159 13.01 1.60 -9.67
CA PHE A 159 11.79 0.93 -9.25
C PHE A 159 11.95 -0.57 -9.43
N VAL A 160 11.32 -1.34 -8.56
CA VAL A 160 11.27 -2.80 -8.63
C VAL A 160 9.83 -3.26 -8.51
N ILE A 161 9.48 -4.30 -9.28
CA ILE A 161 8.23 -5.04 -9.14
C ILE A 161 8.60 -6.46 -8.75
N ILE A 162 7.90 -7.02 -7.76
CA ILE A 162 8.03 -8.41 -7.34
C ILE A 162 6.61 -8.97 -7.32
N LEU A 163 6.29 -9.83 -8.28
CA LEU A 163 4.97 -10.45 -8.42
C LEU A 163 5.07 -11.95 -8.11
N PRO A 164 4.78 -12.37 -6.87
CA PRO A 164 4.71 -13.77 -6.50
C PRO A 164 3.42 -14.42 -7.02
N GLU A 165 3.41 -15.75 -7.09
CA GLU A 165 2.25 -16.59 -7.40
C GLU A 165 1.56 -16.21 -8.73
N SER A 166 2.33 -15.76 -9.72
CA SER A 166 1.83 -15.37 -11.04
C SER A 166 2.43 -16.23 -12.14
N GLY A 167 1.57 -16.72 -13.03
CA GLY A 167 1.99 -17.45 -14.22
C GLY A 167 2.86 -16.59 -15.16
N LYS A 168 3.76 -17.24 -15.92
CA LYS A 168 4.66 -16.51 -16.82
C LYS A 168 3.92 -15.61 -17.81
N ALA A 169 2.87 -16.15 -18.45
CA ALA A 169 2.09 -15.40 -19.45
C ALA A 169 1.37 -14.19 -18.83
N GLU A 170 0.81 -14.37 -17.64
CA GLU A 170 0.15 -13.30 -16.88
C GLU A 170 1.15 -12.18 -16.51
N PHE A 171 2.32 -12.55 -16.00
CA PHE A 171 3.37 -11.58 -15.69
C PHE A 171 3.83 -10.81 -16.92
N GLU A 172 4.06 -11.51 -18.05
CA GLU A 172 4.49 -10.90 -19.31
C GLU A 172 3.42 -9.91 -19.83
N GLU A 173 2.13 -10.28 -19.82
CA GLU A 173 1.01 -9.42 -20.22
C GLU A 173 0.91 -8.16 -19.33
N GLN A 174 1.01 -8.32 -18.01
CA GLN A 174 0.97 -7.18 -17.09
C GLN A 174 2.17 -6.26 -17.28
N MET A 175 3.34 -6.80 -17.57
CA MET A 175 4.53 -6.00 -17.84
C MET A 175 4.45 -5.26 -19.18
N GLU A 176 3.88 -5.88 -20.21
CA GLU A 176 3.58 -5.22 -21.50
C GLU A 176 2.62 -4.04 -21.28
N GLN A 177 1.59 -4.18 -20.43
CA GLN A 177 0.69 -3.09 -20.08
C GLN A 177 1.44 -1.92 -19.43
N VAL A 178 2.30 -2.18 -18.43
CA VAL A 178 3.11 -1.13 -17.79
C VAL A 178 4.03 -0.43 -18.81
N GLN A 179 4.65 -1.19 -19.70
CA GLN A 179 5.51 -0.63 -20.74
C GLN A 179 4.73 0.29 -21.69
N GLU A 180 3.52 -0.10 -22.09
CA GLU A 180 2.66 0.72 -22.94
C GLU A 180 2.18 1.98 -22.22
N ASP A 181 1.78 1.87 -20.94
CA ASP A 181 1.35 3.00 -20.12
C ASP A 181 2.47 4.02 -19.94
N LEU A 182 3.69 3.57 -19.61
CA LEU A 182 4.88 4.43 -19.51
C LEU A 182 5.20 5.13 -20.84
N LYS A 183 5.06 4.42 -21.95
CA LYS A 183 5.30 4.95 -23.30
C LYS A 183 4.24 5.99 -23.67
N GLN A 184 2.96 5.74 -23.39
CA GLN A 184 1.87 6.70 -23.61
C GLN A 184 2.05 7.96 -22.77
N ALA A 185 2.57 7.83 -21.56
CA ALA A 185 2.95 8.95 -20.69
C ALA A 185 4.26 9.66 -21.13
N HIS A 186 4.88 9.25 -22.26
CA HIS A 186 6.15 9.78 -22.75
C HIS A 186 7.32 9.66 -21.74
N ILE A 187 7.29 8.66 -20.89
CA ILE A 187 8.31 8.39 -19.89
C ILE A 187 9.39 7.48 -20.50
N SER A 188 10.64 7.95 -20.48
CA SER A 188 11.77 7.16 -20.94
C SER A 188 12.33 6.33 -19.77
N TYR A 189 12.46 5.04 -19.98
CA TYR A 189 12.96 4.11 -18.97
C TYR A 189 13.85 3.04 -19.59
N SER A 190 14.52 2.29 -18.76
CA SER A 190 15.20 1.04 -19.09
C SER A 190 14.70 -0.03 -18.13
N MET A 191 14.40 -1.23 -18.63
CA MET A 191 13.74 -2.27 -17.87
C MET A 191 14.39 -3.63 -18.10
N GLY A 192 14.50 -4.42 -17.05
CA GLY A 192 14.89 -5.83 -17.12
C GLY A 192 13.87 -6.69 -16.41
N LEU A 193 13.51 -7.80 -17.04
CA LEU A 193 12.52 -8.74 -16.56
C LEU A 193 13.16 -10.11 -16.31
N GLU A 194 12.70 -10.80 -15.28
CA GLU A 194 12.99 -12.20 -15.02
C GLU A 194 11.74 -12.88 -14.47
N TRP A 195 11.42 -14.05 -14.97
CA TRP A 195 10.39 -14.91 -14.42
C TRP A 195 10.95 -16.30 -14.20
N LYS A 196 10.61 -16.95 -13.08
CA LYS A 196 10.96 -18.33 -12.81
C LYS A 196 9.83 -19.08 -12.15
N LYS A 197 9.68 -20.34 -12.54
CA LYS A 197 8.79 -21.29 -11.89
C LYS A 197 9.25 -21.59 -10.47
N GLU A 198 10.58 -21.62 -10.25
CA GLU A 198 11.22 -21.77 -8.93
C GLU A 198 12.60 -21.13 -8.99
N GLY A 199 12.95 -20.35 -7.99
CA GLY A 199 14.26 -19.68 -7.94
C GLY A 199 14.48 -18.86 -6.68
N MET A 200 15.72 -18.49 -6.42
CA MET A 200 16.07 -17.58 -5.34
C MET A 200 15.75 -16.14 -5.78
N LEU A 201 14.95 -15.41 -4.98
CA LEU A 201 14.50 -14.06 -5.30
C LEU A 201 15.66 -13.11 -5.60
N GLU A 202 16.71 -13.15 -4.78
CA GLU A 202 17.91 -12.33 -4.98
C GLU A 202 18.58 -12.57 -6.33
N SER A 203 18.70 -13.83 -6.75
CA SER A 203 19.29 -14.17 -8.04
C SER A 203 18.44 -13.71 -9.23
N MET A 204 17.12 -13.72 -9.08
CA MET A 204 16.18 -13.24 -10.10
C MET A 204 16.26 -11.73 -10.24
N LEU A 205 16.27 -11.00 -9.12
CA LEU A 205 16.43 -9.55 -9.11
C LEU A 205 17.75 -9.11 -9.72
N LYS A 206 18.84 -9.81 -9.39
CA LYS A 206 20.15 -9.53 -9.99
C LYS A 206 20.16 -9.77 -11.52
N ALA A 207 19.47 -10.79 -12.00
CA ALA A 207 19.33 -11.04 -13.43
C ALA A 207 18.51 -9.94 -14.12
N ALA A 208 17.40 -9.51 -13.51
CA ALA A 208 16.59 -8.39 -14.01
C ALA A 208 17.39 -7.09 -14.03
N GLU A 209 18.12 -6.77 -12.95
CA GLU A 209 18.98 -5.59 -12.86
C GLU A 209 20.05 -5.56 -13.98
N GLN A 210 20.69 -6.71 -14.23
CA GLN A 210 21.70 -6.82 -15.31
C GLN A 210 21.09 -6.55 -16.69
N ARG A 211 19.89 -7.03 -16.97
CA ARG A 211 19.17 -6.76 -18.22
C ARG A 211 18.78 -5.29 -18.34
N MET A 212 18.23 -4.69 -17.28
CA MET A 212 17.93 -3.28 -17.22
C MET A 212 19.19 -2.44 -17.50
N TYR A 213 20.31 -2.78 -16.89
CA TYR A 213 21.58 -2.07 -17.10
C TYR A 213 22.10 -2.21 -18.53
N ALA A 214 21.94 -3.37 -19.16
CA ALA A 214 22.30 -3.58 -20.57
C ALA A 214 21.45 -2.69 -21.50
N GLU A 215 20.15 -2.61 -21.27
CA GLU A 215 19.23 -1.74 -22.00
C GLU A 215 19.57 -0.26 -21.79
N LYS A 216 19.84 0.16 -20.55
CA LYS A 216 20.25 1.52 -20.21
C LYS A 216 21.56 1.93 -20.92
N ASN A 217 22.52 1.02 -21.00
CA ASN A 217 23.75 1.28 -21.76
C ASN A 217 23.50 1.43 -23.28
N ALA A 218 22.63 0.61 -23.85
CA ALA A 218 22.25 0.71 -25.26
C ALA A 218 21.56 2.05 -25.55
N TYR A 219 20.64 2.46 -24.67
CA TYR A 219 19.96 3.76 -24.77
C TYR A 219 20.92 4.94 -24.81
N TYR A 220 21.92 4.99 -23.90
CA TYR A 220 22.90 6.11 -23.86
C TYR A 220 23.88 6.07 -25.03
N LYS A 221 24.30 4.88 -25.50
CA LYS A 221 25.15 4.75 -26.69
C LYS A 221 24.47 5.31 -27.94
N LEU A 222 23.21 4.98 -28.17
CA LEU A 222 22.43 5.49 -29.32
C LEU A 222 22.30 7.01 -29.32
N ARG A 223 22.32 7.66 -28.16
CA ARG A 223 22.23 9.12 -28.02
C ARG A 223 23.57 9.82 -27.94
N GLY A 224 24.69 9.11 -28.21
CA GLY A 224 26.05 9.68 -28.19
C GLY A 224 26.54 10.13 -26.81
N ARG A 225 25.93 9.60 -25.74
CA ARG A 225 26.26 9.93 -24.36
C ARG A 225 26.81 8.70 -23.67
N ASP A 226 28.17 8.66 -23.50
CA ASP A 226 28.79 7.63 -22.68
C ASP A 226 28.62 7.98 -21.19
N ARG A 227 28.04 7.08 -20.41
CA ARG A 227 27.89 7.21 -18.95
C ARG A 227 29.20 7.34 -18.18
N ARG A 228 30.34 6.98 -18.79
CA ARG A 228 31.66 6.91 -18.15
C ARG A 228 32.47 8.17 -18.25
N CYS A 229 32.01 9.21 -18.96
CA CYS A 229 32.65 10.52 -18.92
C CYS A 229 31.95 11.41 -17.88
N PRO A 230 32.49 11.56 -16.66
CA PRO A 230 32.19 12.75 -15.88
C PRO A 230 32.71 13.91 -16.70
N GLU A 231 31.88 14.91 -17.02
CA GLU A 231 32.32 16.17 -17.60
C GLU A 231 33.44 16.69 -16.69
N ARG A 232 34.67 16.67 -17.20
CA ARG A 232 35.77 17.41 -16.58
C ARG A 232 35.36 18.87 -16.67
N SER A 233 34.98 19.42 -15.54
CA SER A 233 34.88 20.86 -15.35
C SER A 233 36.25 21.45 -15.65
N VAL A 234 36.31 22.29 -16.66
CA VAL A 234 37.40 23.21 -16.90
C VAL A 234 37.13 24.49 -16.11
#